data_3d32310425efdeae0b37a5737c618631
#
_entry.id   3d32310425efdeae0b37a5737c618631
#
_cell.length_a   1.000
_cell.length_b   1.000
_cell.length_c   1.000
_cell.angle_alpha   90.00
_cell.angle_beta   90.00
_cell.angle_gamma   90.00
#
_symmetry.space_group_name_H-M   'P 1'
#
loop_
_entity.id
_entity.type
_entity.pdbx_description
1 polymer ?
#
loop_
_entity_poly.entity_id
_entity_poly.type
_entity_poly.pdbx_seq_one_letter_code
_entity_poly.pdbx_strand_id
1 'polypeptide(L)'
;SDLQVMLKLKYSDLTDEQKEIICNGCGAKSGWLNPPEFLFSANCNQHDFYYWRGGTESDRLEADKAFYEAMVVDAQNSVWYKRLLYKSIAYAYYKSVRLFGKKFFEYGTMKTKTDIDAYIIRSR
;
A
#
# COMPACT_ATOMS: atom_id res chain seq x y z
N SER A 1 13.79 -17.49 3.44
CA SER A 1 14.19 -17.87 4.80
C SER A 1 13.56 -16.94 5.84
N ASP A 2 13.49 -17.41 7.08
CA ASP A 2 12.93 -16.60 8.17
C ASP A 2 13.72 -15.30 8.37
N LEU A 3 15.04 -15.35 8.18
CA LEU A 3 15.88 -14.17 8.31
C LEU A 3 15.52 -13.12 7.26
N GLN A 4 15.27 -13.54 6.01
CA GLN A 4 14.87 -12.62 4.94
C GLN A 4 13.51 -11.98 5.23
N VAL A 5 12.56 -12.75 5.75
CA VAL A 5 11.24 -12.23 6.16
C VAL A 5 11.40 -11.20 7.27
N MET A 6 12.26 -11.47 8.23
CA MET A 6 12.52 -10.56 9.35
C MET A 6 13.21 -9.26 8.92
N LEU A 7 14.00 -9.31 7.84
CA LEU A 7 14.74 -8.15 7.34
C LEU A 7 13.94 -7.29 6.35
N LYS A 8 12.77 -7.78 5.90
CA LYS A 8 11.91 -6.98 5.03
C LYS A 8 11.38 -5.77 5.78
N LEU A 9 11.55 -4.61 5.18
CA LEU A 9 11.06 -3.36 5.74
C LEU A 9 9.53 -3.35 5.72
N LYS A 10 8.92 -2.96 6.83
CA LYS A 10 7.46 -2.92 6.98
C LYS A 10 6.98 -1.48 7.12
N TYR A 11 5.74 -1.25 6.71
CA TYR A 11 5.12 0.06 6.88
C TYR A 11 5.17 0.53 8.34
N SER A 12 4.97 -0.38 9.29
CA SER A 12 5.03 -0.07 10.72
C SER A 12 6.41 0.36 11.22
N ASP A 13 7.47 0.12 10.43
CA ASP A 13 8.83 0.54 10.77
C ASP A 13 9.08 2.01 10.43
N LEU A 14 8.15 2.67 9.73
CA LEU A 14 8.31 4.05 9.29
C LEU A 14 7.87 5.03 10.37
N THR A 15 8.57 6.17 10.45
CA THR A 15 8.10 7.33 11.21
C THR A 15 6.96 8.03 10.46
N ASP A 16 6.20 8.88 11.14
CA ASP A 16 5.14 9.64 10.51
C ASP A 16 5.66 10.54 9.39
N GLU A 17 6.82 11.17 9.58
CA GLU A 17 7.45 11.98 8.55
C GLU A 17 7.79 11.14 7.30
N GLN A 18 8.36 9.95 7.50
CA GLN A 18 8.69 9.05 6.40
C GLN A 18 7.43 8.62 5.64
N LYS A 19 6.37 8.29 6.37
CA LYS A 19 5.08 7.92 5.76
C LYS A 19 4.54 9.06 4.88
N GLU A 20 4.63 10.28 5.38
CA GLU A 20 4.13 11.45 4.65
C GLU A 20 4.90 11.70 3.35
N ILE A 21 6.21 11.50 3.37
CA ILE A 21 7.06 11.73 2.20
C ILE A 21 6.91 10.62 1.17
N ILE A 22 6.84 9.37 1.61
CA ILE A 22 6.82 8.19 0.73
C ILE A 22 5.42 7.90 0.22
N CYS A 23 4.41 7.99 1.09
CA CYS A 23 3.04 7.57 0.80
C CYS A 23 2.19 8.75 0.37
N ASN A 24 1.39 8.56 -0.66
CA ASN A 24 0.55 9.64 -1.18
C ASN A 24 -0.94 9.26 -1.26
N GLY A 25 -1.31 8.14 -0.65
CA GLY A 25 -2.69 7.69 -0.62
C GLY A 25 -3.17 7.11 -1.95
N CYS A 26 -4.43 6.74 -2.00
CA CYS A 26 -5.02 6.14 -3.19
C CYS A 26 -5.17 7.18 -4.28
N GLY A 27 -4.26 7.15 -5.25
CA GLY A 27 -4.35 7.98 -6.43
C GLY A 27 -4.04 9.46 -6.25
N ALA A 28 -3.54 9.86 -5.08
CA ALA A 28 -3.31 11.28 -4.81
C ALA A 28 -2.34 11.92 -5.80
N LYS A 29 -1.28 11.21 -6.18
CA LYS A 29 -0.29 11.71 -7.15
C LYS A 29 -0.35 10.99 -8.48
N SER A 30 -0.66 9.70 -8.47
CA SER A 30 -0.68 8.87 -9.68
C SER A 30 -1.98 9.01 -10.47
N GLY A 31 -3.08 9.34 -9.81
CA GLY A 31 -4.39 9.50 -10.46
C GLY A 31 -5.02 8.22 -10.98
N TRP A 32 -4.44 7.06 -10.68
CA TRP A 32 -4.92 5.79 -11.22
C TRP A 32 -6.03 5.14 -10.39
N LEU A 33 -6.14 5.54 -9.12
CA LEU A 33 -7.31 5.25 -8.29
C LEU A 33 -7.85 6.57 -7.80
N ASN A 34 -9.16 6.74 -7.82
CA ASN A 34 -9.79 7.98 -7.39
C ASN A 34 -10.95 7.66 -6.45
N PRO A 35 -10.66 7.08 -5.27
CA PRO A 35 -11.68 6.69 -4.31
C PRO A 35 -12.08 7.83 -3.40
N PRO A 36 -13.17 7.67 -2.62
CA PRO A 36 -13.36 8.50 -1.44
C PRO A 36 -12.23 8.20 -0.46
N GLU A 37 -11.20 9.04 -0.43
CA GLU A 37 -9.97 8.80 0.34
C GLU A 37 -10.21 8.52 1.82
N PHE A 38 -11.25 9.13 2.39
CA PHE A 38 -11.53 8.96 3.81
C PHE A 38 -11.88 7.52 4.19
N LEU A 39 -12.32 6.71 3.22
CA LEU A 39 -12.80 5.35 3.52
C LEU A 39 -11.65 4.38 3.81
N PHE A 40 -10.62 4.38 2.96
CA PHE A 40 -9.51 3.44 3.05
C PHE A 40 -8.16 4.12 2.97
N SER A 41 -8.04 5.37 3.41
CA SER A 41 -6.81 6.15 3.21
C SER A 41 -5.59 5.52 3.89
N ALA A 42 -5.76 4.99 5.11
CA ALA A 42 -4.65 4.32 5.80
C ALA A 42 -4.19 3.07 5.05
N ASN A 43 -5.14 2.31 4.51
CA ASN A 43 -4.84 1.11 3.72
C ASN A 43 -4.13 1.47 2.41
N CYS A 44 -4.55 2.58 1.79
CA CYS A 44 -3.92 3.06 0.57
C CYS A 44 -2.49 3.54 0.82
N ASN A 45 -2.24 4.22 1.94
CA ASN A 45 -0.90 4.65 2.30
C ASN A 45 0.03 3.46 2.51
N GLN A 46 -0.44 2.43 3.20
CA GLN A 46 0.33 1.22 3.42
C GLN A 46 0.63 0.51 2.10
N HIS A 47 -0.33 0.42 1.22
CA HIS A 47 -0.18 -0.18 -0.11
C HIS A 47 0.83 0.60 -0.95
N ASP A 48 0.77 1.94 -0.92
CA ASP A 48 1.72 2.82 -1.60
C ASP A 48 3.14 2.55 -1.13
N PHE A 49 3.33 2.39 0.18
CA PHE A 49 4.64 2.07 0.73
C PHE A 49 5.18 0.77 0.15
N TYR A 50 4.38 -0.29 0.13
CA TYR A 50 4.84 -1.59 -0.37
C TYR A 50 5.13 -1.54 -1.87
N TYR A 51 4.42 -0.73 -2.63
CA TYR A 51 4.72 -0.51 -4.04
C TYR A 51 6.03 0.25 -4.22
N TRP A 52 6.28 1.24 -3.39
CA TRP A 52 7.54 1.98 -3.39
C TRP A 52 8.71 1.09 -2.93
N ARG A 53 8.50 0.29 -1.88
CA ARG A 53 9.51 -0.66 -1.40
C ARG A 53 9.96 -1.58 -2.53
N GLY A 54 9.02 -2.01 -3.34
CA GLY A 54 9.31 -2.79 -4.53
C GLY A 54 9.66 -4.24 -4.25
N GLY A 55 10.25 -4.87 -5.23
CA GLY A 55 10.64 -6.27 -5.17
C GLY A 55 10.19 -7.03 -6.39
N THR A 56 9.75 -8.27 -6.19
CA THR A 56 9.32 -9.19 -7.25
C THR A 56 7.80 -9.10 -7.46
N GLU A 57 7.31 -9.79 -8.48
CA GLU A 57 5.85 -9.92 -8.70
C GLU A 57 5.17 -10.61 -7.52
N SER A 58 5.85 -11.54 -6.85
CA SER A 58 5.33 -12.16 -5.63
C SER A 58 5.15 -11.13 -4.52
N ASP A 59 6.09 -10.20 -4.39
CA ASP A 59 6.00 -9.11 -3.41
C ASP A 59 4.82 -8.19 -3.74
N ARG A 60 4.59 -7.92 -5.02
CA ARG A 60 3.43 -7.13 -5.45
C ARG A 60 2.12 -7.82 -5.10
N LEU A 61 2.04 -9.14 -5.35
CA LEU A 61 0.84 -9.90 -5.01
C LEU A 61 0.57 -9.88 -3.50
N GLU A 62 1.61 -10.02 -2.69
CA GLU A 62 1.47 -9.91 -1.22
C GLU A 62 0.95 -8.54 -0.81
N ALA A 63 1.48 -7.48 -1.41
CA ALA A 63 1.04 -6.12 -1.12
C ALA A 63 -0.44 -5.93 -1.47
N ASP A 64 -0.85 -6.43 -2.62
CA ASP A 64 -2.24 -6.31 -3.08
C ASP A 64 -3.20 -7.11 -2.21
N LYS A 65 -2.80 -8.32 -1.81
CA LYS A 65 -3.62 -9.16 -0.91
C LYS A 65 -3.76 -8.53 0.46
N ALA A 66 -2.66 -8.02 1.02
CA ALA A 66 -2.70 -7.35 2.32
C ALA A 66 -3.59 -6.11 2.28
N PHE A 67 -3.54 -5.36 1.19
CA PHE A 67 -4.41 -4.21 0.95
C PHE A 67 -5.87 -4.63 0.98
N TYR A 68 -6.22 -5.67 0.23
CA TYR A 68 -7.60 -6.17 0.17
C TYR A 68 -8.08 -6.66 1.54
N GLU A 69 -7.28 -7.48 2.21
CA GLU A 69 -7.64 -8.02 3.52
C GLU A 69 -7.86 -6.92 4.56
N ALA A 70 -7.00 -5.91 4.57
CA ALA A 70 -7.14 -4.79 5.50
C ALA A 70 -8.40 -3.98 5.21
N MET A 71 -8.72 -3.76 3.94
CA MET A 71 -9.94 -3.07 3.56
C MET A 71 -11.19 -3.86 3.94
N VAL A 72 -11.16 -5.19 3.80
CA VAL A 72 -12.29 -6.04 4.19
C VAL A 72 -12.51 -5.97 5.71
N VAL A 73 -11.44 -5.96 6.50
CA VAL A 73 -11.56 -5.80 7.96
C VAL A 73 -12.21 -4.47 8.30
N ASP A 74 -11.77 -3.38 7.66
CA ASP A 74 -12.36 -2.05 7.90
C ASP A 74 -13.83 -2.01 7.49
N ALA A 75 -14.17 -2.63 6.35
CA ALA A 75 -15.55 -2.72 5.90
C ALA A 75 -16.41 -3.51 6.88
N GLN A 76 -15.87 -4.61 7.42
CA GLN A 76 -16.58 -5.44 8.38
C GLN A 76 -16.86 -4.70 9.69
N ASN A 77 -15.95 -3.79 10.07
CA ASN A 77 -16.08 -2.99 11.29
C ASN A 77 -16.93 -1.73 11.09
N SER A 78 -17.41 -1.48 9.89
CA SER A 78 -18.31 -0.35 9.63
C SER A 78 -19.74 -0.69 10.04
N VAL A 79 -20.65 0.31 9.98
CA VAL A 79 -22.06 0.09 10.32
C VAL A 79 -22.65 -0.99 9.39
N TRP A 80 -23.57 -1.81 9.96
CA TRP A 80 -24.06 -3.01 9.30
C TRP A 80 -24.62 -2.78 7.89
N TYR A 81 -25.33 -1.68 7.67
CA TYR A 81 -25.98 -1.41 6.39
C TYR A 81 -25.01 -0.93 5.31
N LYS A 82 -23.74 -0.61 5.67
CA LYS A 82 -22.70 -0.22 4.72
C LYS A 82 -21.69 -1.31 4.42
N ARG A 83 -21.71 -2.40 5.20
CA ARG A 83 -20.70 -3.46 5.08
C ARG A 83 -20.59 -4.04 3.67
N LEU A 84 -21.73 -4.37 3.06
CA LEU A 84 -21.74 -4.95 1.73
C LEU A 84 -21.20 -3.98 0.68
N LEU A 85 -21.62 -2.72 0.77
CA LEU A 85 -21.13 -1.66 -0.12
C LEU A 85 -19.63 -1.51 0.00
N TYR A 86 -19.11 -1.40 1.23
CA TYR A 86 -17.68 -1.19 1.46
C TYR A 86 -16.85 -2.39 1.04
N LYS A 87 -17.35 -3.61 1.25
CA LYS A 87 -16.69 -4.82 0.77
C LYS A 87 -16.62 -4.84 -0.76
N SER A 88 -17.67 -4.39 -1.43
CA SER A 88 -17.70 -4.28 -2.88
C SER A 88 -16.67 -3.27 -3.39
N ILE A 89 -16.54 -2.13 -2.71
CA ILE A 89 -15.54 -1.11 -3.05
C ILE A 89 -14.12 -1.67 -2.83
N ALA A 90 -13.90 -2.38 -1.72
CA ALA A 90 -12.62 -3.02 -1.43
C ALA A 90 -12.24 -4.00 -2.54
N TYR A 91 -13.17 -4.81 -2.99
CA TYR A 91 -12.94 -5.75 -4.08
C TYR A 91 -12.60 -5.03 -5.39
N ALA A 92 -13.32 -3.94 -5.69
CA ALA A 92 -13.05 -3.14 -6.89
C ALA A 92 -11.63 -2.54 -6.86
N TYR A 93 -11.20 -2.03 -5.72
CA TYR A 93 -9.83 -1.51 -5.56
C TYR A 93 -8.80 -2.61 -5.72
N TYR A 94 -9.04 -3.77 -5.11
CA TYR A 94 -8.14 -4.92 -5.27
C TYR A 94 -7.99 -5.32 -6.73
N LYS A 95 -9.11 -5.46 -7.44
CA LYS A 95 -9.07 -5.80 -8.87
C LYS A 95 -8.35 -4.74 -9.68
N SER A 96 -8.53 -3.47 -9.33
CA SER A 96 -7.86 -2.38 -10.04
C SER A 96 -6.35 -2.44 -9.87
N VAL A 97 -5.84 -2.69 -8.66
CA VAL A 97 -4.40 -2.78 -8.45
C VAL A 97 -3.82 -4.04 -9.10
N ARG A 98 -4.59 -5.14 -9.16
CA ARG A 98 -4.13 -6.34 -9.86
C ARG A 98 -4.03 -6.11 -11.37
N LEU A 99 -4.99 -5.41 -11.95
CA LEU A 99 -5.04 -5.19 -13.40
C LEU A 99 -4.11 -4.07 -13.86
N PHE A 100 -3.98 -3.00 -13.09
CA PHE A 100 -3.31 -1.77 -13.53
C PHE A 100 -2.09 -1.40 -12.70
N GLY A 101 -1.81 -2.10 -11.59
CA GLY A 101 -0.75 -1.72 -10.67
C GLY A 101 0.66 -1.98 -11.15
N LYS A 102 0.87 -2.84 -12.14
CA LYS A 102 2.21 -3.21 -12.60
C LYS A 102 3.10 -2.02 -12.93
N LYS A 103 2.55 -1.02 -13.59
CA LYS A 103 3.33 0.16 -14.00
C LYS A 103 3.68 1.10 -12.85
N PHE A 104 3.04 0.91 -11.68
CA PHE A 104 3.31 1.73 -10.51
C PHE A 104 4.18 1.03 -9.47
N PHE A 105 4.37 -0.29 -9.60
CA PHE A 105 5.18 -1.07 -8.68
C PHE A 105 6.65 -0.98 -9.09
N GLU A 106 7.53 -0.76 -8.13
CA GLU A 106 8.96 -0.63 -8.39
C GLU A 106 9.65 -1.98 -8.35
N TYR A 107 9.61 -2.67 -9.50
CA TYR A 107 10.27 -3.97 -9.63
C TYR A 107 11.78 -3.83 -9.51
N GLY A 108 12.40 -4.83 -8.90
CA GLY A 108 13.83 -4.88 -8.74
C GLY A 108 14.23 -5.29 -7.34
N THR A 109 15.37 -4.79 -6.87
CA THR A 109 15.82 -5.04 -5.52
C THR A 109 14.94 -4.28 -4.53
N MET A 110 14.40 -5.01 -3.55
CA MET A 110 13.58 -4.41 -2.50
C MET A 110 14.37 -3.38 -1.71
N LYS A 111 13.77 -2.21 -1.48
CA LYS A 111 14.40 -1.12 -0.76
C LYS A 111 14.60 -1.46 0.72
N THR A 112 15.69 -0.96 1.28
CA THR A 112 16.08 -1.16 2.67
C THR A 112 15.91 0.14 3.45
N LYS A 113 16.16 0.06 4.76
CA LYS A 113 16.14 1.25 5.63
C LYS A 113 17.13 2.32 5.14
N THR A 114 18.30 1.91 4.66
CA THR A 114 19.30 2.83 4.12
C THR A 114 18.74 3.57 2.90
N ASP A 115 18.02 2.88 2.04
CA ASP A 115 17.37 3.48 0.87
C ASP A 115 16.33 4.51 1.27
N ILE A 116 15.56 4.23 2.34
CA ILE A 116 14.59 5.18 2.88
C ILE A 116 15.28 6.44 3.36
N ASP A 117 16.34 6.29 4.15
CA ASP A 117 17.07 7.44 4.69
C ASP A 117 17.62 8.32 3.55
N ALA A 118 18.17 7.69 2.52
CA ALA A 118 18.66 8.41 1.35
C ALA A 118 17.55 9.14 0.60
N TYR A 119 16.38 8.49 0.47
CA TYR A 119 15.22 9.08 -0.21
C TYR A 119 14.72 10.31 0.56
N ILE A 120 14.62 10.21 1.88
CA ILE A 120 14.17 11.31 2.75
C ILE A 120 15.12 12.52 2.61
N ILE A 121 16.42 12.27 2.65
CA ILE A 121 17.43 13.33 2.52
C ILE A 121 17.27 14.06 1.17
N ARG A 122 17.08 13.32 0.09
CA ARG A 122 16.91 13.91 -1.25
C ARG A 122 15.59 14.67 -1.40
N SER A 123 14.60 14.33 -0.59
CA SER A 123 13.26 14.95 -0.65
C SER A 123 13.16 16.24 0.17
N ARG A 124 14.16 16.52 1.02
CA ARG A 124 14.18 17.73 1.85
C ARG A 124 14.65 18.96 1.09
#